data_afc547c3f23efc7bcfc357f1055b2623
#
_entry.id   afc547c3f23efc7bcfc357f1055b2623
#
_cell.length_a   1.000
_cell.length_b   1.000
_cell.length_c   1.000
_cell.angle_alpha   90.00
_cell.angle_beta   90.00
_cell.angle_gamma   90.00
#
_symmetry.space_group_name_H-M   'P 1'
#
loop_
_entity.id
_entity.type
_entity.pdbx_description
1 polymer ?
#
loop_
_entity_poly.entity_id
_entity_poly.type
_entity_poly.pdbx_seq_one_letter_code
_entity_poly.pdbx_strand_id
1 'polypeptide(L)'
;KASIFGHPEAITFPHHYPDISTSLNLMHGNELANVFVIKMIRFFIEIKLFSKSQAAKLLERLERNKVSKPKDNLNSLPEVYGLAKGLKNETETIVAVTIDGFEENMSMGAATGYPLACGLKMLLEKKIAKFGVLAPEACGLDPDNFFDELSGFLGNGAQIRTIVTQEEVN
;
A
#
# COMPACT_ATOMS: atom_id res chain seq x y z
N LYS A 1 0.42 -3.85 -15.96
CA LYS A 1 1.47 -2.83 -16.06
C LYS A 1 1.41 -1.96 -14.82
N ALA A 2 2.51 -1.84 -14.08
CA ALA A 2 2.58 -1.01 -12.87
C ALA A 2 3.35 0.27 -13.17
N SER A 3 3.02 1.34 -12.45
CA SER A 3 3.70 2.64 -12.53
C SER A 3 4.33 2.95 -11.18
N ILE A 4 5.53 3.52 -11.18
CA ILE A 4 6.18 3.97 -9.94
C ILE A 4 5.38 5.16 -9.40
N PHE A 5 5.06 5.08 -8.12
CA PHE A 5 4.36 6.13 -7.39
C PHE A 5 5.24 6.63 -6.24
N GLY A 6 5.37 7.95 -6.11
CA GLY A 6 6.13 8.55 -5.01
C GLY A 6 5.38 8.43 -3.69
N HIS A 7 5.88 7.60 -2.77
CA HIS A 7 5.31 7.42 -1.45
C HIS A 7 6.43 7.37 -0.40
N PRO A 8 6.18 7.78 0.85
CA PRO A 8 7.21 7.88 1.89
C PRO A 8 8.01 6.60 2.12
N GLU A 9 7.39 5.43 2.03
CA GLU A 9 8.03 4.15 2.31
C GLU A 9 9.22 3.86 1.38
N ALA A 10 9.18 4.37 0.14
CA ALA A 10 10.31 4.25 -0.77
C ALA A 10 11.59 4.94 -0.24
N ILE A 11 11.43 5.86 0.73
CA ILE A 11 12.51 6.59 1.38
C ILE A 11 12.81 6.02 2.76
N THR A 12 11.78 5.75 3.56
CA THR A 12 11.94 5.37 4.96
C THR A 12 12.47 3.96 5.13
N PHE A 13 12.08 3.01 4.27
CA PHE A 13 12.61 1.65 4.30
C PHE A 13 14.12 1.58 4.10
N PRO A 14 14.73 2.15 3.03
CA PRO A 14 16.18 2.14 2.86
C PRO A 14 16.92 2.91 3.96
N HIS A 15 16.28 3.94 4.54
CA HIS A 15 16.87 4.66 5.65
C HIS A 15 16.97 3.79 6.91
N HIS A 16 15.99 2.96 7.16
CA HIS A 16 15.98 2.06 8.33
C HIS A 16 16.73 0.75 8.08
N TYR A 17 16.65 0.23 6.86
CA TYR A 17 17.30 -1.00 6.42
C TYR A 17 18.32 -0.69 5.32
N PRO A 18 19.57 -0.31 5.66
CA PRO A 18 20.55 0.16 4.67
C PRO A 18 20.98 -0.91 3.66
N ASP A 19 20.73 -2.18 3.93
CA ASP A 19 21.03 -3.29 3.01
C ASP A 19 19.97 -3.44 1.89
N ILE A 20 18.88 -2.70 1.95
CA ILE A 20 17.88 -2.68 0.88
C ILE A 20 18.46 -1.94 -0.33
N SER A 21 18.67 -2.66 -1.43
CA SER A 21 19.18 -2.09 -2.68
C SER A 21 18.12 -1.34 -3.47
N THR A 22 16.85 -1.72 -3.32
CA THR A 22 15.73 -1.15 -4.07
C THR A 22 14.47 -1.14 -3.22
N SER A 23 13.84 0.01 -3.09
CA SER A 23 12.54 0.19 -2.45
C SER A 23 11.64 1.01 -3.37
N LEU A 24 10.50 0.45 -3.77
CA LEU A 24 9.58 1.05 -4.73
C LEU A 24 8.15 0.91 -4.26
N ASN A 25 7.40 1.99 -4.39
CA ASN A 25 5.95 1.95 -4.32
C ASN A 25 5.39 1.91 -5.74
N LEU A 26 4.56 0.94 -6.02
CA LEU A 26 3.99 0.71 -7.33
C LEU A 26 2.47 0.83 -7.26
N MET A 27 1.92 1.58 -8.19
CA MET A 27 0.49 1.59 -8.43
C MET A 27 0.20 0.74 -9.65
N HIS A 28 -0.64 -0.27 -9.49
CA HIS A 28 -1.18 -1.02 -10.61
C HIS A 28 -2.63 -0.60 -10.84
N GLY A 29 -2.99 -0.43 -12.07
CA GLY A 29 -4.36 -0.12 -12.44
C GLY A 29 -4.56 -0.48 -13.91
N ASN A 30 -5.72 -0.98 -14.23
CA ASN A 30 -6.10 -1.36 -15.60
C ASN A 30 -6.21 -0.14 -16.55
N GLU A 31 -5.67 1.04 -16.20
CA GLU A 31 -6.20 2.25 -16.72
C GLU A 31 -5.15 3.13 -17.39
N LEU A 32 -4.74 2.67 -18.58
CA LEU A 32 -4.20 3.59 -19.60
C LEU A 32 -5.06 4.87 -19.74
N ALA A 33 -6.39 4.74 -19.55
CA ALA A 33 -7.32 5.86 -19.53
C ALA A 33 -7.03 6.83 -18.38
N ASN A 34 -6.70 6.35 -17.19
CA ASN A 34 -6.39 7.24 -16.06
C ASN A 34 -5.08 7.99 -16.25
N VAL A 35 -4.05 7.32 -16.74
CA VAL A 35 -2.76 7.97 -17.03
C VAL A 35 -2.93 9.04 -18.11
N PHE A 36 -3.74 8.77 -19.13
CA PHE A 36 -4.01 9.75 -20.18
C PHE A 36 -4.81 10.95 -19.66
N VAL A 37 -5.86 10.69 -18.86
CA VAL A 37 -6.66 11.76 -18.24
C VAL A 37 -5.80 12.63 -17.31
N ILE A 38 -4.95 12.03 -16.48
CA ILE A 38 -4.04 12.77 -15.60
C ILE A 38 -3.07 13.63 -16.42
N LYS A 39 -2.50 13.10 -17.50
CA LYS A 39 -1.62 13.86 -18.38
C LYS A 39 -2.35 15.03 -19.06
N MET A 40 -3.58 14.83 -19.52
CA MET A 40 -4.40 15.89 -20.08
C MET A 40 -4.73 16.97 -19.05
N ILE A 41 -5.15 16.59 -17.85
CA ILE A 41 -5.43 17.54 -16.77
C ILE A 41 -4.17 18.35 -16.43
N ARG A 42 -3.02 17.68 -16.32
CA ARG A 42 -1.73 18.35 -16.11
C ARG A 42 -1.43 19.37 -17.20
N PHE A 43 -1.58 18.98 -18.45
CA PHE A 43 -1.38 19.90 -19.59
C PHE A 43 -2.30 21.12 -19.50
N PHE A 44 -3.59 20.95 -19.16
CA PHE A 44 -4.51 22.07 -19.01
C PHE A 44 -4.17 22.98 -17.83
N ILE A 45 -3.57 22.44 -16.76
CA ILE A 45 -3.06 23.25 -15.65
C ILE A 45 -1.83 24.05 -16.11
N GLU A 46 -0.91 23.42 -16.85
CA GLU A 46 0.33 24.05 -17.33
C GLU A 46 0.04 25.23 -18.27
N ILE A 47 -0.94 25.08 -19.17
CA ILE A 47 -1.39 26.19 -20.06
C ILE A 47 -2.37 27.15 -19.36
N LYS A 48 -2.56 27.02 -18.03
CA LYS A 48 -3.44 27.89 -17.21
C LYS A 48 -4.92 27.89 -17.62
N LEU A 49 -5.37 26.88 -18.35
CA LEU A 49 -6.78 26.72 -18.71
C LEU A 49 -7.61 26.20 -17.53
N PHE A 50 -7.00 25.38 -16.66
CA PHE A 50 -7.60 24.88 -15.41
C PHE A 50 -6.81 25.38 -14.21
N SER A 51 -7.53 25.81 -13.17
CA SER A 51 -6.94 25.97 -11.85
C SER A 51 -6.76 24.60 -11.19
N LYS A 52 -5.82 24.49 -10.25
CA LYS A 52 -5.62 23.27 -9.46
C LYS A 52 -6.91 22.80 -8.75
N SER A 53 -7.72 23.76 -8.28
CA SER A 53 -8.99 23.45 -7.62
C SER A 53 -10.03 22.87 -8.58
N GLN A 54 -10.12 23.37 -9.80
CA GLN A 54 -11.02 22.83 -10.83
C GLN A 54 -10.58 21.43 -11.26
N ALA A 55 -9.27 21.22 -11.42
CA ALA A 55 -8.70 19.91 -11.72
C ALA A 55 -8.99 18.89 -10.61
N ALA A 56 -8.84 19.27 -9.34
CA ALA A 56 -9.16 18.41 -8.20
C ALA A 56 -10.64 18.02 -8.19
N LYS A 57 -11.57 18.97 -8.39
CA LYS A 57 -13.01 18.68 -8.49
C LYS A 57 -13.36 17.76 -9.65
N LEU A 58 -12.65 17.90 -10.78
CA LEU A 58 -12.86 17.03 -11.93
C LEU A 58 -12.40 15.60 -11.61
N LEU A 59 -11.22 15.44 -11.01
CA LEU A 59 -10.71 14.13 -10.60
C LEU A 59 -11.64 13.47 -9.56
N GLU A 60 -12.09 14.21 -8.54
CA GLU A 60 -13.05 13.72 -7.56
C GLU A 60 -14.34 13.20 -8.22
N ARG A 61 -14.88 13.93 -9.21
CA ARG A 61 -16.07 13.47 -9.94
C ARG A 61 -15.81 12.20 -10.75
N LEU A 62 -14.64 12.12 -11.37
CA LEU A 62 -14.24 10.93 -12.15
C LEU A 62 -14.07 9.71 -11.24
N GLU A 63 -13.46 9.86 -10.07
CA GLU A 63 -13.33 8.79 -9.08
C GLU A 63 -14.70 8.36 -8.54
N ARG A 64 -15.55 9.30 -8.18
CA ARG A 64 -16.89 9.02 -7.64
C ARG A 64 -17.78 8.27 -8.64
N ASN A 65 -17.64 8.54 -9.92
CA ASN A 65 -18.40 7.87 -10.99
C ASN A 65 -17.79 6.52 -11.41
N LYS A 66 -16.55 6.26 -11.00
CA LYS A 66 -15.87 4.99 -11.24
C LYS A 66 -16.04 4.06 -10.04
N VAL A 67 -17.25 3.68 -9.73
CA VAL A 67 -17.50 2.43 -9.01
C VAL A 67 -17.24 1.31 -10.02
N SER A 68 -15.98 1.10 -10.34
CA SER A 68 -15.55 -0.07 -11.08
C SER A 68 -15.81 -1.26 -10.17
N LYS A 69 -16.83 -2.04 -10.48
CA LYS A 69 -16.97 -3.37 -9.87
C LYS A 69 -15.65 -4.09 -10.10
N PRO A 70 -15.03 -4.63 -9.06
CA PRO A 70 -13.87 -5.49 -9.24
C PRO A 70 -14.28 -6.56 -10.24
N LYS A 71 -13.59 -6.68 -11.35
CA LYS A 71 -13.72 -7.87 -12.18
C LYS A 71 -13.04 -8.97 -11.39
N ASP A 72 -13.81 -9.92 -10.90
CA ASP A 72 -13.33 -11.19 -10.36
C ASP A 72 -12.59 -11.96 -11.46
N ASN A 73 -11.42 -11.49 -11.80
CA ASN A 73 -10.47 -12.25 -12.58
C ASN A 73 -9.59 -12.99 -11.58
N LEU A 74 -9.69 -14.30 -11.58
CA LEU A 74 -8.83 -15.23 -10.83
C LEU A 74 -7.31 -14.95 -10.97
N ASN A 75 -6.91 -14.08 -11.90
CA ASN A 75 -5.55 -13.65 -12.20
C ASN A 75 -5.29 -12.16 -11.86
N SER A 76 -6.18 -11.51 -11.13
CA SER A 76 -5.93 -10.14 -10.68
C SER A 76 -5.01 -10.14 -9.45
N LEU A 77 -4.05 -9.21 -9.42
CA LEU A 77 -3.27 -8.95 -8.21
C LEU A 77 -4.20 -8.39 -7.12
N PRO A 78 -3.93 -8.69 -5.84
CA PRO A 78 -4.61 -8.04 -4.74
C PRO A 78 -4.53 -6.52 -4.85
N GLU A 79 -5.53 -5.80 -4.32
CA GLU A 79 -5.55 -4.34 -4.36
C GLU A 79 -4.37 -3.72 -3.63
N VAL A 80 -4.01 -4.32 -2.49
CA VAL A 80 -2.86 -3.91 -1.68
C VAL A 80 -2.02 -5.13 -1.36
N TYR A 81 -0.74 -5.08 -1.68
CA TYR A 81 0.21 -6.12 -1.31
C TYR A 81 1.61 -5.55 -1.14
N GLY A 82 2.37 -6.16 -0.25
CA GLY A 82 3.81 -5.94 -0.09
C GLY A 82 4.58 -7.11 -0.70
N LEU A 83 5.71 -6.82 -1.33
CA LEU A 83 6.62 -7.83 -1.88
C LEU A 83 8.03 -7.52 -1.44
N ALA A 84 8.70 -8.50 -0.85
CA ALA A 84 10.12 -8.44 -0.54
C ALA A 84 10.85 -9.59 -1.21
N LYS A 85 12.01 -9.31 -1.81
CA LYS A 85 12.90 -10.30 -2.40
C LYS A 85 14.30 -10.13 -1.83
N GLY A 86 14.91 -11.21 -1.40
CA GLY A 86 16.25 -11.18 -0.84
C GLY A 86 16.79 -12.57 -0.53
N LEU A 87 17.92 -12.62 0.18
CA LEU A 87 18.51 -13.87 0.66
C LEU A 87 18.09 -14.13 2.11
N LYS A 88 17.60 -15.33 2.37
CA LYS A 88 17.35 -15.83 3.73
C LYS A 88 18.07 -17.16 3.88
N ASN A 89 19.06 -17.22 4.76
CA ASN A 89 19.91 -18.40 4.94
C ASN A 89 20.52 -18.88 3.59
N GLU A 90 21.10 -17.95 2.84
CA GLU A 90 21.72 -18.19 1.52
C GLU A 90 20.75 -18.64 0.41
N THR A 91 19.46 -18.72 0.70
CA THR A 91 18.44 -19.11 -0.25
C THR A 91 17.68 -17.88 -0.75
N GLU A 92 17.52 -17.73 -2.06
CA GLU A 92 16.69 -16.67 -2.62
C GLU A 92 15.24 -16.86 -2.17
N THR A 93 14.72 -15.86 -1.49
CA THR A 93 13.41 -15.92 -0.87
C THR A 93 12.58 -14.73 -1.32
N ILE A 94 11.36 -15.00 -1.76
CA ILE A 94 10.35 -14.00 -2.08
C ILE A 94 9.23 -14.12 -1.05
N VAL A 95 8.92 -13.02 -0.40
CA VAL A 95 7.79 -12.93 0.55
C VAL A 95 6.80 -11.94 -0.01
N ALA A 96 5.57 -12.38 -0.16
CA ALA A 96 4.44 -11.53 -0.53
C ALA A 96 3.43 -11.53 0.62
N VAL A 97 2.96 -10.36 1.00
CA VAL A 97 1.93 -10.17 2.03
C VAL A 97 0.78 -9.40 1.45
N THR A 98 -0.42 -9.88 1.64
CA THR A 98 -1.65 -9.19 1.26
C THR A 98 -2.70 -9.33 2.35
N ILE A 99 -3.72 -8.51 2.26
CA ILE A 99 -4.91 -8.60 3.12
C ILE A 99 -6.03 -9.17 2.25
N ASP A 100 -6.50 -10.36 2.58
CA ASP A 100 -7.66 -10.98 1.95
C ASP A 100 -8.93 -10.65 2.74
N GLY A 101 -10.07 -10.62 2.06
CA GLY A 101 -11.37 -10.40 2.70
C GLY A 101 -11.65 -8.94 3.04
N PHE A 102 -10.95 -8.00 2.42
CA PHE A 102 -11.42 -6.63 2.39
C PHE A 102 -12.84 -6.61 1.82
N GLU A 103 -13.75 -5.96 2.52
CA GLU A 103 -15.06 -5.72 1.95
C GLU A 103 -14.90 -5.02 0.60
N GLU A 104 -15.69 -5.45 -0.41
CA GLU A 104 -15.64 -4.95 -1.80
C GLU A 104 -15.79 -3.41 -1.92
N ASN A 105 -16.08 -2.73 -0.82
CA ASN A 105 -16.34 -1.30 -0.76
C ASN A 105 -15.47 -0.57 0.29
N MET A 106 -14.34 -1.14 0.71
CA MET A 106 -13.48 -0.43 1.65
C MET A 106 -12.98 0.87 1.03
N SER A 107 -13.35 2.00 1.61
CA SER A 107 -12.86 3.30 1.16
C SER A 107 -11.36 3.43 1.45
N MET A 108 -10.66 4.24 0.66
CA MET A 108 -9.27 4.60 0.94
C MET A 108 -9.09 5.17 2.36
N GLY A 109 -10.11 5.89 2.86
CA GLY A 109 -10.13 6.38 4.24
C GLY A 109 -10.12 5.26 5.28
N ALA A 110 -10.86 4.18 5.05
CA ALA A 110 -10.87 3.01 5.92
C ALA A 110 -9.55 2.22 5.82
N ALA A 111 -9.05 2.01 4.60
CA ALA A 111 -7.79 1.31 4.36
C ALA A 111 -6.60 2.00 5.04
N THR A 112 -6.64 3.33 5.18
CA THR A 112 -5.62 4.11 5.90
C THR A 112 -5.94 4.23 7.38
N GLY A 113 -7.21 4.36 7.74
CA GLY A 113 -7.67 4.62 9.10
C GLY A 113 -7.51 3.42 10.04
N TYR A 114 -7.77 2.21 9.57
CA TYR A 114 -7.63 1.00 10.40
C TYR A 114 -6.18 0.74 10.85
N PRO A 115 -5.17 0.78 9.96
CA PRO A 115 -3.77 0.66 10.41
C PRO A 115 -3.36 1.76 11.37
N LEU A 116 -3.82 2.99 11.17
CA LEU A 116 -3.56 4.11 12.07
C LEU A 116 -4.19 3.86 13.47
N ALA A 117 -5.44 3.43 13.52
CA ALA A 117 -6.12 3.10 14.76
C ALA A 117 -5.46 1.93 15.50
N CYS A 118 -5.03 0.91 14.76
CA CYS A 118 -4.26 -0.21 15.28
C CYS A 118 -2.94 0.27 15.92
N GLY A 119 -2.16 1.07 15.21
CA GLY A 119 -0.91 1.64 15.73
C GLY A 119 -1.13 2.50 16.97
N LEU A 120 -2.19 3.31 17.01
CA LEU A 120 -2.55 4.10 18.18
C LEU A 120 -2.91 3.20 19.39
N LYS A 121 -3.69 2.14 19.18
CA LYS A 121 -4.01 1.16 20.22
C LYS A 121 -2.73 0.54 20.78
N MET A 122 -1.84 0.08 19.92
CA MET A 122 -0.57 -0.53 20.33
C MET A 122 0.33 0.47 21.10
N LEU A 123 0.31 1.74 20.73
CA LEU A 123 1.01 2.80 21.46
C LEU A 123 0.44 2.98 22.88
N LEU A 124 -0.88 3.01 23.02
CA LEU A 124 -1.55 3.11 24.33
C LEU A 124 -1.29 1.89 25.21
N GLU A 125 -1.21 0.71 24.62
CA GLU A 125 -0.89 -0.55 25.30
C GLU A 125 0.62 -0.74 25.56
N LYS A 126 1.45 0.26 25.21
CA LYS A 126 2.92 0.23 25.38
C LYS A 126 3.60 -0.93 24.64
N LYS A 127 3.01 -1.39 23.55
CA LYS A 127 3.59 -2.41 22.66
C LYS A 127 4.63 -1.84 21.68
N ILE A 128 4.72 -0.52 21.58
CA ILE A 128 5.71 0.19 20.76
C ILE A 128 6.88 0.56 21.66
N ALA A 129 8.07 0.06 21.32
CA ALA A 129 9.23 0.15 22.21
C ALA A 129 9.99 1.47 22.14
N LYS A 130 9.91 2.21 21.03
CA LYS A 130 10.71 3.42 20.80
C LYS A 130 9.88 4.69 20.88
N PHE A 131 10.51 5.75 21.36
CA PHE A 131 9.91 7.08 21.45
C PHE A 131 10.46 7.99 20.35
N GLY A 132 9.64 8.94 19.91
CA GLY A 132 10.01 9.93 18.92
C GLY A 132 9.07 9.98 17.73
N VAL A 133 9.47 10.76 16.71
CA VAL A 133 8.81 10.76 15.40
C VAL A 133 9.52 9.72 14.53
N LEU A 134 8.92 8.56 14.39
CA LEU A 134 9.51 7.41 13.74
C LEU A 134 8.56 6.87 12.69
N ALA A 135 9.11 6.33 11.61
CA ALA A 135 8.33 5.53 10.67
C ALA A 135 7.94 4.18 11.31
N PRO A 136 6.85 3.54 10.89
CA PRO A 136 6.37 2.29 11.49
C PRO A 136 7.45 1.21 11.59
N GLU A 137 8.24 1.03 10.55
CA GLU A 137 9.35 0.06 10.49
C GLU A 137 10.50 0.37 11.46
N ALA A 138 10.60 1.63 11.90
CA ALA A 138 11.68 2.10 12.79
C ALA A 138 11.28 2.12 14.26
N CYS A 139 9.99 2.06 14.59
CA CYS A 139 9.49 2.26 15.96
C CYS A 139 9.62 1.04 16.88
N GLY A 140 10.14 -0.09 16.37
CA GLY A 140 10.28 -1.33 17.14
C GLY A 140 8.96 -2.07 17.33
N LEU A 141 8.03 -1.85 16.44
CA LEU A 141 6.77 -2.59 16.35
C LEU A 141 7.04 -3.99 15.82
N ASP A 142 6.46 -4.99 16.47
CA ASP A 142 6.46 -6.36 15.98
C ASP A 142 5.40 -6.51 14.88
N PRO A 143 5.78 -6.87 13.64
CA PRO A 143 4.84 -6.98 12.53
C PRO A 143 3.74 -8.03 12.78
N ASP A 144 4.06 -9.16 13.37
CA ASP A 144 3.09 -10.23 13.61
C ASP A 144 2.01 -9.76 14.59
N ASN A 145 2.42 -9.13 15.70
CA ASN A 145 1.48 -8.51 16.64
C ASN A 145 0.63 -7.41 15.99
N PHE A 146 1.22 -6.62 15.09
CA PHE A 146 0.47 -5.59 14.38
C PHE A 146 -0.59 -6.18 13.47
N PHE A 147 -0.25 -7.23 12.74
CA PHE A 147 -1.18 -7.88 11.83
C PHE A 147 -2.30 -8.62 12.56
N ASP A 148 -2.00 -9.23 13.70
CA ASP A 148 -3.02 -9.84 14.56
C ASP A 148 -4.02 -8.80 15.07
N GLU A 149 -3.53 -7.66 15.57
CA GLU A 149 -4.39 -6.57 16.02
C GLU A 149 -5.20 -5.98 14.85
N LEU A 150 -4.58 -5.78 13.67
CA LEU A 150 -5.23 -5.25 12.49
C LEU A 150 -6.36 -6.17 12.01
N SER A 151 -6.17 -7.48 12.06
CA SER A 151 -7.21 -8.46 11.72
C SER A 151 -8.46 -8.27 12.57
N GLY A 152 -8.30 -7.93 13.85
CA GLY A 152 -9.41 -7.59 14.74
C GLY A 152 -10.19 -6.33 14.33
N PHE A 153 -9.55 -5.36 13.69
CA PHE A 153 -10.21 -4.14 13.19
C PHE A 153 -10.93 -4.36 11.85
N LEU A 154 -10.45 -5.29 11.04
CA LEU A 154 -10.97 -5.52 9.69
C LEU A 154 -12.28 -6.32 9.67
N GLY A 155 -12.67 -6.88 10.80
CA GLY A 155 -13.93 -7.61 10.94
C GLY A 155 -13.88 -9.08 10.51
N ASN A 156 -15.00 -9.74 10.58
CA ASN A 156 -15.13 -11.18 10.32
C ASN A 156 -14.85 -11.49 8.84
N GLY A 157 -13.76 -12.18 8.57
CA GLY A 157 -13.39 -12.67 7.24
C GLY A 157 -12.15 -12.02 6.64
N ALA A 158 -11.68 -10.89 7.15
CA ALA A 158 -10.41 -10.34 6.72
C ALA A 158 -9.25 -11.15 7.30
N GLN A 159 -8.36 -11.62 6.43
CA GLN A 159 -7.19 -12.40 6.82
C GLN A 159 -5.94 -11.81 6.17
N ILE A 160 -4.87 -11.79 6.93
CA ILE A 160 -3.56 -11.46 6.37
C ILE A 160 -2.97 -12.75 5.84
N ARG A 161 -2.72 -12.75 4.53
CA ARG A 161 -2.10 -13.89 3.86
C ARG A 161 -0.65 -13.57 3.55
N THR A 162 0.24 -14.41 4.06
CA THR A 162 1.66 -14.37 3.71
C THR A 162 1.99 -15.56 2.82
N ILE A 163 2.62 -15.30 1.69
CA ILE A 163 3.10 -16.30 0.75
C ILE A 163 4.61 -16.20 0.73
N VAL A 164 5.28 -17.32 0.98
CA VAL A 164 6.74 -17.41 0.92
C VAL A 164 7.11 -18.39 -0.17
N THR A 165 7.92 -17.96 -1.12
CA THR A 165 8.50 -18.83 -2.14
C THR A 165 10.01 -18.82 -1.98
N GLN A 166 10.62 -19.99 -1.97
CA GLN A 166 12.07 -20.17 -1.90
C GLN A 166 12.54 -20.86 -3.17
N GLU A 167 13.55 -20.30 -3.81
CA GLU A 167 14.22 -20.89 -4.94
C GLU A 167 15.66 -21.20 -4.53
N GLU A 168 16.11 -22.44 -4.74
CA GLU A 168 17.51 -22.77 -4.55
C GLU A 168 18.34 -22.03 -5.60
N VAL A 169 19.35 -21.31 -5.16
CA VAL A 169 20.30 -20.66 -6.06
C VAL A 169 21.20 -21.76 -6.63
N ASN A 170 20.96 -22.14 -7.88
CA ASN A 170 21.84 -23.06 -8.64
C ASN A 170 23.09 -22.37 -9.14
#